data_ad5461b123f78bdca6281bb2cd6b941a
#
_entry.id   ad5461b123f78bdca6281bb2cd6b941a
#
_cell.length_a   1.000
_cell.length_b   1.000
_cell.length_c   1.000
_cell.angle_alpha   90.00
_cell.angle_beta   90.00
_cell.angle_gamma   90.00
#
_symmetry.space_group_name_H-M   'P 1'
#
loop_
_entity.id
_entity.type
_entity.pdbx_description
1 polymer ?
#
loop_
_entity_poly.entity_id
_entity_poly.type
_entity_poly.pdbx_seq_one_letter_code
_entity_poly.pdbx_strand_id
1 'polypeptide(L)'
;DLHLGKAHRLNRDGAGALPPYENIDTLKRLQADIRATNPSCVICLGDSFDDPLAERSLDSVEIDLLKTLQKDRDWIWISGNHDPYPSYSYRKYFNSFSKSSITFRHIALGSENGEISGHYHPKISINLSKATVSRACFIADQNRVIMPAYGTYTGGMSVLSDEIKALVEPDAAVMLTGSKIRVIPYSLCF
;
A
#
# COMPACT_ATOMS: atom_id res chain seq x y z
N ASP A 1 -1.27 0.63 -2.28
CA ASP A 1 -2.50 0.52 -1.45
C ASP A 1 -2.73 1.86 -0.72
N LEU A 2 -3.30 2.85 -1.44
CA LEU A 2 -3.67 4.15 -0.86
C LEU A 2 -5.08 4.12 -0.29
N HIS A 3 -5.96 3.31 -0.90
CA HIS A 3 -7.37 3.18 -0.54
C HIS A 3 -8.08 4.54 -0.38
N LEU A 4 -7.84 5.46 -1.31
CA LEU A 4 -8.54 6.75 -1.31
C LEU A 4 -10.05 6.53 -1.45
N GLY A 5 -10.84 7.30 -0.71
CA GLY A 5 -12.31 7.22 -0.70
C GLY A 5 -12.90 6.15 0.22
N LYS A 6 -12.12 5.54 1.09
CA LYS A 6 -12.58 4.48 2.01
C LYS A 6 -13.67 4.94 2.95
N ALA A 7 -13.55 6.12 3.57
CA ALA A 7 -14.59 6.64 4.44
C ALA A 7 -15.90 6.84 3.69
N HIS A 8 -15.85 7.32 2.44
CA HIS A 8 -17.03 7.48 1.59
C HIS A 8 -17.70 6.14 1.27
N ARG A 9 -16.89 5.11 0.91
CA ARG A 9 -17.43 3.77 0.67
C ARG A 9 -18.12 3.20 1.91
N LEU A 10 -17.44 3.20 3.06
CA LEU A 10 -18.00 2.66 4.30
C LEU A 10 -19.29 3.37 4.71
N ASN A 11 -19.36 4.69 4.56
CA ASN A 11 -20.56 5.47 4.84
C ASN A 11 -21.71 5.10 3.86
N ARG A 12 -21.42 4.96 2.58
CA ARG A 12 -22.38 4.54 1.55
C ARG A 12 -22.93 3.13 1.82
N ASP A 13 -22.06 2.21 2.25
CA ASP A 13 -22.39 0.81 2.51
C ASP A 13 -23.03 0.60 3.90
N GLY A 14 -23.21 1.68 4.71
CA GLY A 14 -23.78 1.60 6.05
C GLY A 14 -22.89 0.90 7.09
N ALA A 15 -21.60 0.70 6.79
CA ALA A 15 -20.65 0.01 7.66
C ALA A 15 -20.06 0.88 8.78
N GLY A 16 -20.61 2.08 8.97
CA GLY A 16 -20.18 3.06 9.97
C GLY A 16 -19.50 4.28 9.36
N ALA A 17 -19.58 5.42 10.05
CA ALA A 17 -18.97 6.66 9.62
C ALA A 17 -17.53 6.76 10.14
N LEU A 18 -16.56 6.74 9.24
CA LEU A 18 -15.20 7.18 9.55
C LEU A 18 -15.06 8.69 9.32
N PRO A 19 -14.22 9.38 10.11
CA PRO A 19 -13.94 10.78 9.85
C PRO A 19 -13.37 10.96 8.43
N PRO A 20 -13.88 11.92 7.63
CA PRO A 20 -13.58 12.02 6.20
C PRO A 20 -12.28 12.79 5.90
N TYR A 21 -11.21 12.52 6.65
CA TYR A 21 -9.90 13.18 6.45
C TYR A 21 -8.80 12.22 5.99
N GLU A 22 -9.12 10.95 5.78
CA GLU A 22 -8.13 9.92 5.41
C GLU A 22 -7.45 10.20 4.06
N ASN A 23 -8.21 10.73 3.09
CA ASN A 23 -7.68 11.06 1.78
C ASN A 23 -6.62 12.16 1.89
N ILE A 24 -7.01 13.27 2.52
CA ILE A 24 -6.12 14.43 2.66
C ILE A 24 -4.89 14.09 3.54
N ASP A 25 -5.05 13.26 4.56
CA ASP A 25 -3.94 12.79 5.40
C ASP A 25 -2.97 11.93 4.59
N THR A 26 -3.50 10.93 3.85
CA THR A 26 -2.71 10.08 2.97
C THR A 26 -1.96 10.89 1.91
N LEU A 27 -2.65 11.83 1.24
CA LEU A 27 -2.05 12.65 0.18
C LEU A 27 -1.02 13.64 0.71
N LYS A 28 -1.22 14.24 1.88
CA LYS A 28 -0.23 15.13 2.53
C LYS A 28 1.02 14.37 2.96
N ARG A 29 0.87 13.15 3.49
CA ARG A 29 2.00 12.30 3.81
C ARG A 29 2.78 11.92 2.56
N LEU A 30 2.10 11.52 1.49
CA LEU A 30 2.72 11.24 0.20
C LEU A 30 3.43 12.49 -0.38
N GLN A 31 2.85 13.68 -0.21
CA GLN A 31 3.50 14.93 -0.59
C GLN A 31 4.79 15.18 0.19
N ALA A 32 4.79 14.89 1.50
CA ALA A 32 5.99 15.04 2.32
C ALA A 32 7.09 14.08 1.88
N ASP A 33 6.75 12.81 1.60
CA ASP A 33 7.69 11.80 1.15
C ASP A 33 8.24 12.12 -0.25
N ILE A 34 7.38 12.57 -1.17
CA ILE A 34 7.80 13.00 -2.51
C ILE A 34 8.74 14.22 -2.43
N ARG A 35 8.46 15.18 -1.55
CA ARG A 35 9.36 16.33 -1.35
C ARG A 35 10.71 15.92 -0.76
N ALA A 36 10.71 14.99 0.17
CA ALA A 36 11.92 14.50 0.83
C ALA A 36 12.83 13.69 -0.11
N THR A 37 12.24 12.91 -1.03
CA THR A 37 12.96 11.97 -1.90
C THR A 37 13.12 12.45 -3.34
N ASN A 38 12.29 13.41 -3.77
CA ASN A 38 12.23 13.96 -5.13
C ASN A 38 12.33 12.88 -6.24
N PRO A 39 11.44 11.88 -6.25
CA PRO A 39 11.53 10.77 -7.19
C PRO A 39 11.15 11.23 -8.60
N SER A 40 11.84 10.69 -9.61
CA SER A 40 11.46 10.86 -11.03
C SER A 40 10.27 9.98 -11.43
N CYS A 41 9.99 8.92 -10.67
CA CYS A 41 8.91 7.98 -10.93
C CYS A 41 8.25 7.54 -9.62
N VAL A 42 6.91 7.50 -9.59
CA VAL A 42 6.10 6.95 -8.50
C VAL A 42 5.29 5.78 -9.04
N ILE A 43 5.33 4.64 -8.35
CA ILE A 43 4.60 3.43 -8.71
C ILE A 43 3.59 3.13 -7.61
N CYS A 44 2.30 3.20 -7.95
CA CYS A 44 1.22 2.76 -7.08
C CYS A 44 0.94 1.28 -7.34
N LEU A 45 1.09 0.45 -6.31
CA LEU A 45 1.03 -1.01 -6.41
C LEU A 45 -0.41 -1.59 -6.37
N GLY A 46 -1.38 -0.89 -6.92
CA GLY A 46 -2.79 -1.28 -6.89
C GLY A 46 -3.53 -0.75 -5.66
N ASP A 47 -4.83 -0.95 -5.62
CA ASP A 47 -5.74 -0.47 -4.58
C ASP A 47 -5.47 1.01 -4.22
N SER A 48 -5.31 1.83 -5.27
CA SER A 48 -5.13 3.27 -5.11
C SER A 48 -6.44 3.94 -4.69
N PHE A 49 -7.55 3.39 -5.14
CA PHE A 49 -8.90 3.76 -4.74
C PHE A 49 -9.58 2.58 -4.04
N ASP A 50 -10.43 2.86 -3.05
CA ASP A 50 -11.01 1.82 -2.19
C ASP A 50 -12.16 1.05 -2.89
N ASP A 51 -12.71 1.60 -3.96
CA ASP A 51 -13.63 0.94 -4.90
C ASP A 51 -13.66 1.69 -6.25
N PRO A 52 -14.35 1.14 -7.28
CA PRO A 52 -14.44 1.78 -8.59
C PRO A 52 -15.14 3.15 -8.60
N LEU A 53 -15.90 3.51 -7.55
CA LEU A 53 -16.59 4.79 -7.44
C LEU A 53 -15.81 5.80 -6.59
N ALA A 54 -14.78 5.37 -5.88
CA ALA A 54 -14.06 6.18 -4.91
C ALA A 54 -13.40 7.41 -5.54
N GLU A 55 -12.89 7.32 -6.77
CA GLU A 55 -12.32 8.48 -7.47
C GLU A 55 -13.32 9.62 -7.61
N ARG A 56 -14.62 9.33 -7.78
CA ARG A 56 -15.68 10.34 -7.88
C ARG A 56 -16.02 10.99 -6.54
N SER A 57 -15.66 10.38 -5.45
CA SER A 57 -15.91 10.89 -4.10
C SER A 57 -14.85 11.87 -3.61
N LEU A 58 -13.75 12.00 -4.35
CA LEU A 58 -12.70 12.96 -4.02
C LEU A 58 -13.23 14.39 -4.23
N ASP A 59 -12.94 15.27 -3.29
CA ASP A 59 -13.23 16.70 -3.43
C ASP A 59 -12.21 17.42 -4.32
N SER A 60 -12.46 18.70 -4.61
CA SER A 60 -11.59 19.49 -5.48
C SER A 60 -10.18 19.68 -4.92
N VAL A 61 -10.03 19.79 -3.60
CA VAL A 61 -8.73 19.96 -2.92
C VAL A 61 -7.90 18.68 -3.03
N GLU A 62 -8.54 17.52 -2.82
CA GLU A 62 -7.92 16.22 -2.94
C GLU A 62 -7.48 15.93 -4.39
N ILE A 63 -8.35 16.24 -5.35
CA ILE A 63 -8.06 16.11 -6.78
C ILE A 63 -6.88 17.01 -7.20
N ASP A 64 -6.87 18.26 -6.78
CA ASP A 64 -5.82 19.21 -7.16
C ASP A 64 -4.48 18.86 -6.49
N LEU A 65 -4.52 18.35 -5.25
CA LEU A 65 -3.33 17.84 -4.58
C LEU A 65 -2.78 16.61 -5.32
N LEU A 66 -3.64 15.65 -5.67
CA LEU A 66 -3.23 14.46 -6.42
C LEU A 66 -2.63 14.81 -7.79
N LYS A 67 -3.22 15.77 -8.53
CA LYS A 67 -2.66 16.29 -9.78
C LYS A 67 -1.29 16.94 -9.58
N THR A 68 -1.16 17.72 -8.50
CA THR A 68 0.11 18.38 -8.14
C THR A 68 1.22 17.37 -7.84
N LEU A 69 0.88 16.26 -7.17
CA LEU A 69 1.83 15.20 -6.87
C LEU A 69 2.34 14.48 -8.13
N GLN A 70 1.52 14.39 -9.16
CA GLN A 70 1.87 13.75 -10.44
C GLN A 70 2.69 14.66 -11.37
N LYS A 71 2.71 15.97 -11.12
CA LYS A 71 3.38 16.92 -11.99
C LYS A 71 4.90 16.67 -12.04
N ASP A 72 5.47 16.77 -13.24
CA ASP A 72 6.91 16.69 -13.53
C ASP A 72 7.57 15.35 -13.13
N ARG A 73 6.78 14.23 -13.11
CA ARG A 73 7.29 12.89 -12.82
C ARG A 73 6.47 11.81 -13.51
N ASP A 74 7.08 10.68 -13.78
CA ASP A 74 6.37 9.50 -14.22
C ASP A 74 5.48 8.97 -13.10
N TRP A 75 4.24 8.62 -13.44
CA TRP A 75 3.32 8.04 -12.46
C TRP A 75 2.68 6.78 -13.03
N ILE A 76 2.98 5.67 -12.39
CA ILE A 76 2.54 4.34 -12.82
C ILE A 76 1.43 3.87 -11.88
N TRP A 77 0.28 3.55 -12.46
CA TRP A 77 -0.83 2.97 -11.74
C TRP A 77 -0.90 1.48 -12.05
N ILE A 78 -0.79 0.63 -11.03
CA ILE A 78 -1.04 -0.80 -11.14
C ILE A 78 -2.46 -1.06 -10.69
N SER A 79 -3.19 -1.94 -11.39
CA SER A 79 -4.55 -2.35 -11.03
C SER A 79 -4.53 -3.18 -9.76
N GLY A 80 -5.45 -2.89 -8.83
CA GLY A 80 -5.70 -3.69 -7.64
C GLY A 80 -7.02 -4.45 -7.73
N ASN A 81 -7.37 -5.18 -6.68
CA ASN A 81 -8.64 -5.89 -6.63
C ASN A 81 -9.80 -4.96 -6.22
N HIS A 82 -9.53 -3.83 -5.56
CA HIS A 82 -10.51 -2.80 -5.25
C HIS A 82 -10.73 -1.84 -6.43
N ASP A 83 -9.70 -1.58 -7.23
CA ASP A 83 -9.74 -0.69 -8.40
C ASP A 83 -9.25 -1.38 -9.69
N PRO A 84 -9.89 -2.51 -10.09
CA PRO A 84 -9.42 -3.32 -11.24
C PRO A 84 -9.55 -2.60 -12.59
N TYR A 85 -10.42 -1.61 -12.68
CA TYR A 85 -10.67 -0.84 -13.90
C TYR A 85 -10.73 0.66 -13.59
N PRO A 86 -10.01 1.48 -14.36
CA PRO A 86 -10.10 2.94 -14.23
C PRO A 86 -11.50 3.40 -14.65
N SER A 87 -12.30 3.89 -13.71
CA SER A 87 -13.69 4.28 -14.02
C SER A 87 -13.81 5.63 -14.74
N TYR A 88 -12.87 6.56 -14.60
CA TYR A 88 -12.99 7.94 -15.08
C TYR A 88 -11.70 8.66 -15.45
N SER A 89 -10.53 8.09 -15.19
CA SER A 89 -9.30 8.83 -15.41
C SER A 89 -8.68 8.53 -16.77
N TYR A 90 -8.08 9.54 -17.38
CA TYR A 90 -7.16 9.40 -18.52
C TYR A 90 -5.88 8.63 -18.14
N ARG A 91 -5.86 7.99 -16.96
CA ARG A 91 -4.72 7.26 -16.41
C ARG A 91 -4.61 5.91 -17.10
N LYS A 92 -3.39 5.56 -17.43
CA LYS A 92 -3.08 4.24 -17.94
C LYS A 92 -2.77 3.31 -16.76
N TYR A 93 -3.60 2.30 -16.57
CA TYR A 93 -3.39 1.24 -15.58
C TYR A 93 -2.66 0.06 -16.22
N PHE A 94 -1.86 -0.61 -15.41
CA PHE A 94 -1.11 -1.79 -15.79
C PHE A 94 -1.44 -2.93 -14.82
N ASN A 95 -1.47 -4.17 -15.29
CA ASN A 95 -1.55 -5.34 -14.42
C ASN A 95 -0.24 -5.55 -13.64
N SER A 96 0.87 -5.21 -14.28
CA SER A 96 2.21 -5.18 -13.69
C SER A 96 3.10 -4.21 -14.46
N PHE A 97 4.18 -3.77 -13.83
CA PHE A 97 5.18 -2.92 -14.47
C PHE A 97 6.55 -3.46 -14.14
N SER A 98 7.41 -3.64 -15.14
CA SER A 98 8.78 -4.12 -14.95
C SER A 98 9.78 -3.03 -15.28
N LYS A 99 10.79 -2.89 -14.44
CA LYS A 99 11.93 -2.00 -14.67
C LYS A 99 13.20 -2.73 -14.24
N SER A 100 14.14 -2.90 -15.19
CA SER A 100 15.32 -3.75 -15.00
C SER A 100 14.89 -5.20 -14.62
N SER A 101 15.42 -5.74 -13.55
CA SER A 101 15.10 -7.09 -13.05
C SER A 101 13.99 -7.12 -12.00
N ILE A 102 13.29 -6.00 -11.78
CA ILE A 102 12.24 -5.89 -10.75
C ILE A 102 10.88 -5.75 -11.42
N THR A 103 9.94 -6.57 -10.99
CA THR A 103 8.53 -6.50 -11.39
C THR A 103 7.68 -5.97 -10.24
N PHE A 104 6.92 -4.94 -10.52
CA PHE A 104 5.97 -4.31 -9.61
C PHE A 104 4.56 -4.81 -9.94
N ARG A 105 3.82 -5.27 -8.96
CA ARG A 105 2.44 -5.75 -9.11
C ARG A 105 1.62 -5.58 -7.84
N HIS A 106 0.32 -5.76 -7.92
CA HIS A 106 -0.53 -5.70 -6.74
C HIS A 106 -0.41 -6.96 -5.89
N ILE A 107 -0.70 -8.12 -6.47
CA ILE A 107 -0.67 -9.43 -5.79
C ILE A 107 0.60 -10.18 -6.19
N ALA A 108 1.38 -10.63 -5.21
CA ALA A 108 2.59 -11.40 -5.44
C ALA A 108 2.32 -12.72 -6.16
N LEU A 109 3.23 -13.12 -7.05
CA LEU A 109 3.25 -14.45 -7.66
C LEU A 109 4.38 -15.26 -7.02
N GLY A 110 4.06 -16.34 -6.32
CA GLY A 110 5.02 -17.15 -5.56
C GLY A 110 6.19 -17.71 -6.36
N SER A 111 6.06 -17.80 -7.67
CA SER A 111 7.06 -18.41 -8.57
C SER A 111 8.05 -17.43 -9.21
N GLU A 112 7.94 -16.13 -8.94
CA GLU A 112 8.78 -15.11 -9.60
C GLU A 112 9.79 -14.51 -8.64
N ASN A 113 10.98 -14.16 -9.18
CA ASN A 113 12.06 -13.48 -8.48
C ASN A 113 12.12 -12.00 -8.87
N GLY A 114 12.59 -11.15 -7.97
CA GLY A 114 12.70 -9.72 -8.22
C GLY A 114 11.34 -9.03 -8.22
N GLU A 115 10.49 -9.31 -7.23
CA GLU A 115 9.12 -8.83 -7.16
C GLU A 115 8.92 -7.82 -6.02
N ILE A 116 8.15 -6.75 -6.30
CA ILE A 116 7.64 -5.83 -5.26
C ILE A 116 6.11 -5.80 -5.37
N SER A 117 5.42 -6.13 -4.28
CA SER A 117 3.96 -6.22 -4.25
C SER A 117 3.33 -5.48 -3.06
N GLY A 118 2.04 -5.18 -3.20
CA GLY A 118 1.15 -4.66 -2.15
C GLY A 118 0.19 -5.72 -1.62
N HIS A 119 -1.11 -5.40 -1.58
CA HIS A 119 -2.27 -6.26 -1.30
C HIS A 119 -2.36 -6.82 0.12
N TYR A 120 -1.34 -7.49 0.61
CA TYR A 120 -1.37 -8.22 1.89
C TYR A 120 -1.34 -7.30 3.11
N HIS A 121 -0.87 -6.06 2.95
CA HIS A 121 -0.73 -5.08 4.03
C HIS A 121 -0.11 -5.66 5.30
N PRO A 122 1.09 -6.25 5.25
CA PRO A 122 1.63 -7.02 6.36
C PRO A 122 1.73 -6.19 7.64
N LYS A 123 1.27 -6.80 8.73
CA LYS A 123 1.34 -6.27 10.09
C LYS A 123 1.89 -7.31 11.05
N ILE A 124 2.73 -6.87 11.96
CA ILE A 124 3.19 -7.68 13.09
C ILE A 124 2.55 -7.18 14.37
N SER A 125 2.09 -8.12 15.21
CA SER A 125 1.59 -7.82 16.56
C SER A 125 2.67 -8.13 17.59
N ILE A 126 3.02 -7.13 18.38
CA ILE A 126 4.05 -7.24 19.42
C ILE A 126 3.36 -7.13 20.77
N ASN A 127 3.51 -8.18 21.58
CA ASN A 127 2.98 -8.21 22.93
C ASN A 127 3.96 -7.47 23.86
N LEU A 128 3.53 -6.36 24.39
CA LEU A 128 4.19 -5.64 25.46
C LEU A 128 3.52 -6.02 26.79
N SER A 129 4.21 -5.81 27.91
CA SER A 129 3.73 -6.22 29.24
C SER A 129 2.32 -5.70 29.61
N LYS A 130 1.84 -4.64 28.96
CA LYS A 130 0.54 -3.98 29.26
C LYS A 130 -0.38 -3.82 28.04
N ALA A 131 0.07 -4.13 26.83
CA ALA A 131 -0.71 -3.94 25.62
C ALA A 131 -0.12 -4.76 24.44
N THR A 132 -0.99 -5.14 23.51
CA THR A 132 -0.57 -5.62 22.18
C THR A 132 -0.55 -4.45 21.23
N VAL A 133 0.57 -4.22 20.58
CA VAL A 133 0.75 -3.16 19.58
C VAL A 133 0.90 -3.80 18.20
N SER A 134 0.02 -3.45 17.29
CA SER A 134 0.12 -3.84 15.88
C SER A 134 0.89 -2.77 15.09
N ARG A 135 1.84 -3.20 14.26
CA ARG A 135 2.67 -2.33 13.42
C ARG A 135 2.67 -2.83 11.99
N ALA A 136 2.44 -1.91 11.06
CA ALA A 136 2.67 -2.15 9.64
C ALA A 136 4.16 -2.41 9.41
N CYS A 137 4.49 -3.32 8.51
CA CYS A 137 5.87 -3.70 8.24
C CYS A 137 6.03 -4.10 6.77
N PHE A 138 7.26 -3.98 6.28
CA PHE A 138 7.68 -4.62 5.04
C PHE A 138 8.13 -6.05 5.38
N ILE A 139 7.97 -6.96 4.43
CA ILE A 139 8.59 -8.27 4.47
C ILE A 139 9.45 -8.39 3.22
N ALA A 140 10.71 -8.77 3.41
CA ALA A 140 11.64 -8.93 2.29
C ALA A 140 12.46 -10.21 2.44
N ASP A 141 12.59 -10.94 1.36
CA ASP A 141 13.53 -12.05 1.18
C ASP A 141 14.41 -11.81 -0.07
N GLN A 142 15.13 -12.84 -0.54
CA GLN A 142 16.00 -12.76 -1.71
C GLN A 142 15.22 -12.53 -3.01
N ASN A 143 13.94 -12.88 -3.05
CA ASN A 143 13.12 -12.93 -4.25
C ASN A 143 12.12 -11.78 -4.33
N ARG A 144 11.66 -11.25 -3.19
CA ARG A 144 10.56 -10.29 -3.17
C ARG A 144 10.54 -9.33 -1.99
N VAL A 145 9.77 -8.26 -2.18
CA VAL A 145 9.37 -7.35 -1.11
C VAL A 145 7.84 -7.24 -1.11
N ILE A 146 7.22 -7.51 0.03
CA ILE A 146 5.79 -7.25 0.26
C ILE A 146 5.69 -5.96 1.07
N MET A 147 5.03 -4.95 0.50
CA MET A 147 4.90 -3.63 1.10
C MET A 147 3.67 -3.53 2.01
N PRO A 148 3.75 -2.79 3.12
CA PRO A 148 2.56 -2.44 3.90
C PRO A 148 1.67 -1.48 3.11
N ALA A 149 0.39 -1.41 3.48
CA ALA A 149 -0.48 -0.37 2.96
C ALA A 149 0.00 1.02 3.37
N TYR A 150 -0.18 1.97 2.48
CA TYR A 150 0.16 3.37 2.70
C TYR A 150 -1.01 4.20 3.22
N GLY A 151 -2.23 3.84 2.86
CA GLY A 151 -3.45 4.58 3.21
C GLY A 151 -3.74 4.63 4.72
N THR A 152 -4.40 5.70 5.18
CA THR A 152 -4.60 6.00 6.61
C THR A 152 -5.50 4.99 7.31
N TYR A 153 -6.62 4.58 6.71
CA TYR A 153 -7.57 3.64 7.32
C TYR A 153 -7.43 2.20 6.81
N THR A 154 -6.24 1.81 6.39
CA THR A 154 -6.03 0.47 5.87
C THR A 154 -5.90 -0.56 6.98
N GLY A 155 -6.56 -1.69 6.78
CA GLY A 155 -6.38 -2.88 7.57
C GLY A 155 -5.00 -3.49 7.38
N GLY A 156 -4.83 -4.75 7.69
CA GLY A 156 -3.60 -5.47 7.40
C GLY A 156 -3.67 -6.91 7.87
N MET A 157 -2.92 -7.75 7.19
CA MET A 157 -2.80 -9.17 7.41
C MET A 157 -1.64 -9.46 8.38
N SER A 158 -1.81 -10.42 9.26
CA SER A 158 -0.71 -10.85 10.12
C SER A 158 0.44 -11.40 9.27
N VAL A 159 1.67 -11.04 9.60
CA VAL A 159 2.86 -11.66 8.97
C VAL A 159 2.88 -13.18 9.12
N LEU A 160 2.11 -13.71 10.07
CA LEU A 160 1.97 -15.15 10.33
C LEU A 160 0.76 -15.80 9.64
N SER A 161 0.04 -15.08 8.78
CA SER A 161 -1.03 -15.68 7.98
C SER A 161 -0.49 -16.71 6.98
N ASP A 162 -1.33 -17.67 6.61
CA ASP A 162 -0.91 -18.74 5.71
C ASP A 162 -0.61 -18.21 4.30
N GLU A 163 -1.30 -17.13 3.89
CA GLU A 163 -1.07 -16.46 2.61
C GLU A 163 0.34 -15.84 2.55
N ILE A 164 0.77 -15.16 3.60
CA ILE A 164 2.12 -14.57 3.66
C ILE A 164 3.17 -15.68 3.81
N LYS A 165 2.93 -16.69 4.65
CA LYS A 165 3.84 -17.83 4.82
C LYS A 165 4.11 -18.59 3.52
N ALA A 166 3.11 -18.69 2.65
CA ALA A 166 3.25 -19.35 1.35
C ALA A 166 4.11 -18.58 0.35
N LEU A 167 4.35 -17.29 0.60
CA LEU A 167 5.05 -16.40 -0.32
C LEU A 167 6.51 -16.13 0.07
N VAL A 168 6.84 -16.18 1.36
CA VAL A 168 8.13 -15.70 1.85
C VAL A 168 9.02 -16.84 2.31
N GLU A 169 10.32 -16.67 2.12
CA GLU A 169 11.31 -17.64 2.57
C GLU A 169 11.51 -17.55 4.09
N PRO A 170 11.96 -18.66 4.73
CA PRO A 170 12.17 -18.69 6.19
C PRO A 170 13.21 -17.68 6.71
N ASP A 171 14.14 -17.26 5.87
CA ASP A 171 15.19 -16.27 6.16
C ASP A 171 14.78 -14.82 5.86
N ALA A 172 13.51 -14.60 5.53
CA ALA A 172 12.98 -13.26 5.28
C ALA A 172 13.20 -12.31 6.47
N ALA A 173 13.28 -11.03 6.17
CA ALA A 173 13.36 -9.96 7.14
C ALA A 173 12.02 -9.21 7.23
N VAL A 174 11.56 -8.94 8.45
CA VAL A 174 10.42 -8.08 8.75
C VAL A 174 10.92 -6.72 9.20
N MET A 175 10.60 -5.68 8.43
CA MET A 175 11.03 -4.30 8.71
C MET A 175 9.86 -3.48 9.20
N LEU A 176 9.84 -3.16 10.50
CA LEU A 176 8.77 -2.40 11.13
C LEU A 176 8.82 -0.93 10.72
N THR A 177 7.67 -0.38 10.35
CA THR A 177 7.52 1.06 10.11
C THR A 177 7.46 1.83 11.43
N GLY A 178 7.88 3.10 11.40
CA GLY A 178 7.86 4.00 12.55
C GLY A 178 8.94 5.06 12.47
N SER A 179 9.15 5.81 13.55
CA SER A 179 10.20 6.84 13.62
C SER A 179 11.62 6.27 13.48
N LYS A 180 11.79 5.00 13.79
CA LYS A 180 13.03 4.23 13.55
C LYS A 180 12.65 2.88 12.97
N ILE A 181 13.25 2.54 11.84
CA ILE A 181 13.11 1.21 11.25
C ILE A 181 13.77 0.19 12.16
N ARG A 182 13.05 -0.89 12.47
CA ARG A 182 13.57 -2.06 13.19
C ARG A 182 13.42 -3.27 12.29
N VAL A 183 14.50 -4.02 12.15
CA VAL A 183 14.53 -5.25 11.37
C VAL A 183 14.51 -6.43 12.32
N ILE A 184 13.63 -7.39 12.06
CA ILE A 184 13.46 -8.63 12.83
C ILE A 184 13.53 -9.79 11.83
N PRO A 185 14.31 -10.83 12.08
CA PRO A 185 14.22 -12.06 11.30
C PRO A 185 12.81 -12.63 11.32
N TYR A 186 12.29 -13.06 10.19
CA TYR A 186 10.93 -13.63 10.10
C TYR A 186 10.75 -14.83 11.01
N SER A 187 11.79 -15.64 11.16
CA SER A 187 11.82 -16.80 12.08
C SER A 187 11.63 -16.45 13.56
N LEU A 188 11.80 -15.18 13.95
CA LEU A 188 11.54 -14.71 15.32
C LEU A 188 10.14 -14.09 15.51
N CYS A 189 9.29 -14.13 14.50
CA CYS A 189 7.92 -13.62 14.58
C CYS A 189 6.92 -14.64 15.12
N PHE A 190 7.33 -15.89 15.31
CA PHE A 190 6.52 -17.03 15.77
C PHE A 190 6.45 -17.11 17.29
#